data_32941db7a9d123b4ebce50e6c82025c1
#
_entry.id   32941db7a9d123b4ebce50e6c82025c1
#
_cell.length_a   1.000
_cell.length_b   1.000
_cell.length_c   1.000
_cell.angle_alpha   90.00
_cell.angle_beta   90.00
_cell.angle_gamma   90.00
#
_symmetry.space_group_name_H-M   'P 1'
#
loop_
_entity.id
_entity.type
_entity.pdbx_description
1 polymer ?
#
loop_
_entity_poly.entity_id
_entity_poly.type
_entity_poly.pdbx_seq_one_letter_code
_entity_poly.pdbx_strand_id
1 'polypeptide(L)'
;MNLAQNIMENQRGKGLSFARRIYLPRAIGLGIGFFSVGAALYPLNMPGWLWALLLFNGFLWPHVAYQCSTRSAFPYRAERRNLLYDSVCGGFWTACFQFNPLTTVTILSMMTMNNVAAGGQRLFLLGALAQVIGVLLGWSVFGVHFTLTATQTQVWACLPMLTLYPLALGMVCYRLAIKLAEHKRSLSALSRTDSLTGLLNHGAWKDLLHLKFQQCRQHNSQAILALIDIDHFKSINDSYGHIVGDAVLRQLSQELKFVLDESKLAGRY
;
A
#
# COMPACT_ATOMS: atom_id res chain seq x y z
N MET A 1 -26.24 19.01 -6.95
CA MET A 1 -25.35 17.95 -7.47
C MET A 1 -25.48 16.75 -6.54
N ASN A 2 -25.90 15.57 -7.05
CA ASN A 2 -26.41 14.46 -6.25
C ASN A 2 -25.25 13.76 -5.45
N LEU A 3 -25.48 13.40 -4.18
CA LEU A 3 -24.52 12.69 -3.32
C LEU A 3 -23.90 11.45 -4.03
N ALA A 4 -24.70 10.75 -4.81
CA ALA A 4 -24.26 9.60 -5.61
C ALA A 4 -23.20 9.97 -6.67
N GLN A 5 -23.35 11.13 -7.33
CA GLN A 5 -22.36 11.62 -8.30
C GLN A 5 -21.02 11.95 -7.64
N ASN A 6 -21.04 12.62 -6.49
CA ASN A 6 -19.82 12.92 -5.72
C ASN A 6 -19.10 11.65 -5.24
N ILE A 7 -19.85 10.62 -4.83
CA ILE A 7 -19.27 9.32 -4.44
C ILE A 7 -18.61 8.63 -5.64
N MET A 8 -19.27 8.62 -6.79
CA MET A 8 -18.72 8.02 -8.02
C MET A 8 -17.48 8.75 -8.52
N GLU A 9 -17.46 10.08 -8.52
CA GLU A 9 -16.31 10.88 -8.91
C GLU A 9 -15.11 10.66 -7.96
N ASN A 10 -15.36 10.59 -6.66
CA ASN A 10 -14.32 10.30 -5.68
C ASN A 10 -13.74 8.87 -5.84
N GLN A 11 -14.59 7.87 -6.09
CA GLN A 11 -14.16 6.51 -6.39
C GLN A 11 -13.36 6.43 -7.70
N ARG A 12 -13.79 7.15 -8.75
CA ARG A 12 -13.06 7.25 -10.01
C ARG A 12 -11.71 7.92 -9.83
N GLY A 13 -11.62 9.01 -9.06
CA GLY A 13 -10.37 9.70 -8.75
C GLY A 13 -9.37 8.81 -8.03
N LYS A 14 -9.82 8.04 -7.04
CA LYS A 14 -8.99 7.03 -6.34
C LYS A 14 -8.50 5.94 -7.29
N GLY A 15 -9.37 5.46 -8.19
CA GLY A 15 -9.01 4.46 -9.19
C GLY A 15 -7.98 4.97 -10.21
N LEU A 16 -8.10 6.21 -10.66
CA LEU A 16 -7.13 6.84 -11.55
C LEU A 16 -5.76 7.02 -10.87
N SER A 17 -5.75 7.42 -9.60
CA SER A 17 -4.52 7.53 -8.81
C SER A 17 -3.84 6.16 -8.66
N PHE A 18 -4.61 5.09 -8.45
CA PHE A 18 -4.12 3.72 -8.41
C PHE A 18 -3.49 3.30 -9.74
N ALA A 19 -4.17 3.49 -10.87
CA ALA A 19 -3.66 3.16 -12.20
C ALA A 19 -2.36 3.92 -12.54
N ARG A 20 -2.28 5.22 -12.21
CA ARG A 20 -1.06 6.02 -12.40
C ARG A 20 0.11 5.49 -11.58
N ARG A 21 -0.15 5.02 -10.36
CA ARG A 21 0.88 4.48 -9.47
C ARG A 21 1.44 3.15 -9.96
N ILE A 22 0.62 2.29 -10.57
CA ILE A 22 1.04 0.98 -11.07
C ILE A 22 1.70 1.07 -12.45
N TYR A 23 1.39 2.08 -13.24
CA TYR A 23 1.88 2.21 -14.61
C TYR A 23 3.40 2.14 -14.73
N LEU A 24 4.14 2.98 -14.01
CA LEU A 24 5.60 3.04 -14.12
C LEU A 24 6.29 1.75 -13.65
N PRO A 25 5.97 1.18 -12.49
CA PRO A 25 6.50 -0.13 -12.08
C PRO A 25 6.19 -1.24 -13.08
N ARG A 26 4.98 -1.27 -13.66
CA ARG A 26 4.62 -2.24 -14.71
C ARG A 26 5.48 -2.06 -15.96
N ALA A 27 5.62 -0.82 -16.46
CA ALA A 27 6.38 -0.54 -17.68
C ALA A 27 7.86 -0.94 -17.51
N ILE A 28 8.48 -0.60 -16.39
CA ILE A 28 9.85 -0.99 -16.06
C ILE A 28 9.95 -2.49 -15.88
N GLY A 29 9.05 -3.10 -15.11
CA GLY A 29 9.09 -4.53 -14.80
C GLY A 29 8.93 -5.40 -16.05
N LEU A 30 7.94 -5.13 -16.90
CA LEU A 30 7.73 -5.87 -18.14
C LEU A 30 8.82 -5.60 -19.17
N GLY A 31 9.34 -4.36 -19.25
CA GLY A 31 10.46 -4.01 -20.13
C GLY A 31 11.75 -4.74 -19.75
N ILE A 32 12.11 -4.80 -18.46
CA ILE A 32 13.27 -5.59 -18.01
C ILE A 32 12.99 -7.09 -18.16
N GLY A 33 11.75 -7.52 -17.85
CA GLY A 33 11.31 -8.91 -18.01
C GLY A 33 11.43 -9.41 -19.44
N PHE A 34 11.26 -8.54 -20.45
CA PHE A 34 11.49 -8.86 -21.85
C PHE A 34 12.88 -9.47 -22.08
N PHE A 35 13.93 -8.90 -21.50
CA PHE A 35 15.30 -9.41 -21.68
C PHE A 35 15.49 -10.75 -20.96
N SER A 36 14.92 -10.92 -19.79
CA SER A 36 15.00 -12.18 -19.03
C SER A 36 14.29 -13.32 -19.76
N VAL A 37 13.07 -13.09 -20.26
CA VAL A 37 12.29 -14.06 -21.04
C VAL A 37 12.96 -14.30 -22.39
N GLY A 38 13.41 -13.25 -23.09
CA GLY A 38 14.10 -13.35 -24.38
C GLY A 38 15.37 -14.20 -24.31
N ALA A 39 16.20 -14.00 -23.27
CA ALA A 39 17.38 -14.82 -23.04
C ALA A 39 17.04 -16.28 -22.77
N ALA A 40 15.90 -16.58 -22.15
CA ALA A 40 15.47 -17.96 -21.93
C ALA A 40 14.88 -18.62 -23.20
N LEU A 41 14.20 -17.83 -24.06
CA LEU A 41 13.63 -18.32 -25.34
C LEU A 41 14.68 -18.47 -26.46
N TYR A 42 15.74 -17.67 -26.42
CA TYR A 42 16.73 -17.61 -27.50
C TYR A 42 17.30 -18.97 -27.91
N PRO A 43 17.75 -19.86 -26.99
CA PRO A 43 18.29 -21.17 -27.34
C PRO A 43 17.23 -22.15 -27.84
N LEU A 44 15.93 -21.86 -27.71
CA LEU A 44 14.84 -22.78 -28.04
C LEU A 44 14.32 -22.62 -29.47
N ASN A 45 14.91 -21.75 -30.29
CA ASN A 45 14.52 -21.49 -31.68
C ASN A 45 13.01 -21.30 -31.89
N MET A 46 12.40 -20.48 -31.01
CA MET A 46 10.97 -20.25 -31.02
C MET A 46 10.50 -19.49 -32.26
N PRO A 47 9.23 -19.69 -32.70
CA PRO A 47 8.69 -19.04 -33.89
C PRO A 47 8.61 -17.52 -33.75
N GLY A 48 8.75 -16.80 -34.89
CA GLY A 48 8.80 -15.32 -34.89
C GLY A 48 7.60 -14.62 -34.31
N TRP A 49 6.40 -15.20 -34.39
CA TRP A 49 5.21 -14.62 -33.77
C TRP A 49 5.31 -14.54 -32.25
N LEU A 50 6.03 -15.47 -31.62
CA LEU A 50 6.22 -15.46 -30.16
C LEU A 50 7.13 -14.29 -29.73
N TRP A 51 8.14 -13.97 -30.53
CA TRP A 51 8.98 -12.79 -30.35
C TRP A 51 8.19 -11.48 -30.48
N ALA A 52 7.29 -11.41 -31.46
CA ALA A 52 6.39 -10.26 -31.61
C ALA A 52 5.45 -10.12 -30.41
N LEU A 53 4.92 -11.23 -29.89
CA LEU A 53 4.09 -11.24 -28.68
C LEU A 53 4.89 -10.81 -27.45
N LEU A 54 6.14 -11.24 -27.31
CA LEU A 54 7.02 -10.84 -26.21
C LEU A 54 7.32 -9.33 -26.27
N LEU A 55 7.61 -8.80 -27.45
CA LEU A 55 7.83 -7.37 -27.65
C LEU A 55 6.57 -6.56 -27.33
N PHE A 56 5.40 -7.03 -27.76
CA PHE A 56 4.13 -6.42 -27.41
C PHE A 56 3.91 -6.42 -25.90
N ASN A 57 4.10 -7.56 -25.24
CA ASN A 57 3.88 -7.69 -23.79
C ASN A 57 4.87 -6.84 -22.98
N GLY A 58 6.13 -6.75 -23.38
CA GLY A 58 7.16 -6.01 -22.67
C GLY A 58 7.01 -4.47 -22.81
N PHE A 59 6.69 -4.00 -24.02
CA PHE A 59 6.79 -2.55 -24.32
C PHE A 59 5.46 -1.89 -24.68
N LEU A 60 4.53 -2.59 -25.34
CA LEU A 60 3.25 -1.98 -25.77
C LEU A 60 2.14 -2.20 -24.74
N TRP A 61 2.04 -3.39 -24.18
CA TRP A 61 0.99 -3.74 -23.24
C TRP A 61 0.90 -2.81 -22.00
N PRO A 62 1.99 -2.35 -21.34
CA PRO A 62 1.90 -1.43 -20.23
C PRO A 62 1.12 -0.15 -20.57
N HIS A 63 1.31 0.37 -21.77
CA HIS A 63 0.62 1.58 -22.24
C HIS A 63 -0.86 1.29 -22.54
N VAL A 64 -1.15 0.17 -23.18
CA VAL A 64 -2.53 -0.27 -23.48
C VAL A 64 -3.28 -0.51 -22.17
N ALA A 65 -2.70 -1.23 -21.21
CA ALA A 65 -3.30 -1.48 -19.90
C ALA A 65 -3.62 -0.17 -19.14
N TYR A 66 -2.70 0.79 -19.18
CA TYR A 66 -2.92 2.11 -18.59
C TYR A 66 -4.06 2.86 -19.26
N GLN A 67 -4.12 2.87 -20.60
CA GLN A 67 -5.22 3.51 -21.35
C GLN A 67 -6.56 2.82 -21.04
N CYS A 68 -6.59 1.49 -21.02
CA CYS A 68 -7.80 0.73 -20.66
C CYS A 68 -8.29 1.09 -19.26
N SER A 69 -7.39 1.23 -18.29
CA SER A 69 -7.75 1.60 -16.93
C SER A 69 -8.24 3.04 -16.83
N THR A 70 -7.57 3.99 -17.48
CA THR A 70 -7.91 5.41 -17.37
C THR A 70 -9.20 5.78 -18.11
N ARG A 71 -9.52 5.08 -19.21
CA ARG A 71 -10.77 5.27 -19.97
C ARG A 71 -11.97 4.51 -19.37
N SER A 72 -11.74 3.58 -18.45
CA SER A 72 -12.81 2.80 -17.82
C SER A 72 -13.68 3.65 -16.91
N ALA A 73 -14.97 3.33 -16.82
CA ALA A 73 -15.86 3.88 -15.81
C ALA A 73 -15.41 3.50 -14.37
N PHE A 74 -14.76 2.34 -14.21
CA PHE A 74 -14.24 1.82 -12.95
C PHE A 74 -12.73 1.54 -13.02
N PRO A 75 -11.86 2.57 -12.98
CA PRO A 75 -10.42 2.42 -13.21
C PRO A 75 -9.75 1.42 -12.26
N TYR A 76 -10.16 1.38 -10.99
CA TYR A 76 -9.63 0.44 -10.00
C TYR A 76 -9.90 -1.03 -10.38
N ARG A 77 -11.13 -1.34 -10.83
CA ARG A 77 -11.49 -2.71 -11.26
C ARG A 77 -10.78 -3.10 -12.55
N ALA A 78 -10.65 -2.15 -13.48
CA ALA A 78 -9.93 -2.36 -14.73
C ALA A 78 -8.46 -2.69 -14.47
N GLU A 79 -7.82 -1.92 -13.59
CA GLU A 79 -6.41 -2.11 -13.24
C GLU A 79 -6.16 -3.47 -12.57
N ARG A 80 -7.04 -3.90 -11.68
CA ARG A 80 -6.95 -5.24 -11.09
C ARG A 80 -7.08 -6.37 -12.12
N ARG A 81 -7.93 -6.21 -13.14
CA ARG A 81 -8.03 -7.18 -14.25
C ARG A 81 -6.75 -7.19 -15.08
N ASN A 82 -6.15 -6.03 -15.32
CA ASN A 82 -4.88 -5.95 -16.04
C ASN A 82 -3.75 -6.67 -15.28
N LEU A 83 -3.69 -6.56 -13.94
CA LEU A 83 -2.73 -7.30 -13.13
C LEU A 83 -2.92 -8.82 -13.17
N LEU A 84 -4.18 -9.28 -13.26
CA LEU A 84 -4.45 -10.70 -13.46
C LEU A 84 -4.04 -11.15 -14.86
N TYR A 85 -4.26 -10.33 -15.90
CA TYR A 85 -3.76 -10.60 -17.24
C TYR A 85 -2.22 -10.68 -17.26
N ASP A 86 -1.52 -9.74 -16.60
CA ASP A 86 -0.07 -9.82 -16.44
C ASP A 86 0.36 -11.17 -15.83
N SER A 87 -0.39 -11.64 -14.82
CA SER A 87 -0.13 -12.92 -14.15
C SER A 87 -0.35 -14.11 -15.10
N VAL A 88 -1.40 -14.09 -15.93
CA VAL A 88 -1.60 -15.11 -16.98
C VAL A 88 -0.43 -15.10 -17.97
N CYS A 89 0.00 -13.93 -18.42
CA CYS A 89 1.15 -13.81 -19.32
C CYS A 89 2.43 -14.35 -18.66
N GLY A 90 2.66 -14.04 -17.37
CA GLY A 90 3.81 -14.58 -16.63
C GLY A 90 3.84 -16.10 -16.60
N GLY A 91 2.69 -16.74 -16.31
CA GLY A 91 2.54 -18.19 -16.37
C GLY A 91 2.75 -18.77 -17.78
N PHE A 92 2.16 -18.12 -18.81
CA PHE A 92 2.33 -18.51 -20.21
C PHE A 92 3.80 -18.48 -20.63
N TRP A 93 4.52 -17.41 -20.36
CA TRP A 93 5.95 -17.30 -20.65
C TRP A 93 6.76 -18.38 -19.93
N THR A 94 6.40 -18.72 -18.68
CA THR A 94 7.06 -19.76 -17.90
C THR A 94 7.00 -21.12 -18.61
N ALA A 95 5.87 -21.47 -19.19
CA ALA A 95 5.73 -22.68 -20.00
C ALA A 95 6.51 -22.58 -21.31
N CYS A 96 6.49 -21.42 -22.00
CA CYS A 96 7.21 -21.23 -23.28
C CYS A 96 8.71 -21.41 -23.14
N PHE A 97 9.34 -20.90 -22.06
CA PHE A 97 10.77 -21.13 -21.82
C PHE A 97 11.07 -22.37 -20.97
N GLN A 98 10.14 -23.33 -20.95
CA GLN A 98 10.32 -24.69 -20.41
C GLN A 98 10.75 -24.71 -18.95
N PHE A 99 10.17 -23.86 -18.12
CA PHE A 99 10.45 -23.77 -16.68
C PHE A 99 11.92 -23.58 -16.32
N ASN A 100 12.70 -22.86 -17.13
CA ASN A 100 14.05 -22.50 -16.73
C ASN A 100 14.05 -21.91 -15.31
N PRO A 101 14.78 -22.52 -14.33
CA PRO A 101 14.58 -22.23 -12.91
C PRO A 101 14.76 -20.76 -12.54
N LEU A 102 15.83 -20.13 -13.05
CA LEU A 102 16.16 -18.76 -12.72
C LEU A 102 15.13 -17.78 -13.29
N THR A 103 14.79 -17.91 -14.56
CA THR A 103 13.80 -17.06 -15.24
C THR A 103 12.41 -17.27 -14.65
N THR A 104 12.03 -18.52 -14.34
CA THR A 104 10.76 -18.87 -13.70
C THR A 104 10.60 -18.14 -12.37
N VAL A 105 11.57 -18.31 -11.46
CA VAL A 105 11.51 -17.66 -10.13
C VAL A 105 11.48 -16.14 -10.27
N THR A 106 12.28 -15.59 -11.18
CA THR A 106 12.34 -14.15 -11.42
C THR A 106 10.98 -13.58 -11.85
N ILE A 107 10.36 -14.16 -12.89
CA ILE A 107 9.10 -13.66 -13.47
C ILE A 107 7.93 -13.89 -12.50
N LEU A 108 7.79 -15.10 -11.95
CA LEU A 108 6.67 -15.41 -11.05
C LEU A 108 6.75 -14.63 -9.75
N SER A 109 7.95 -14.43 -9.19
CA SER A 109 8.14 -13.59 -7.99
C SER A 109 7.74 -12.14 -8.24
N MET A 110 8.14 -11.57 -9.38
CA MET A 110 7.77 -10.20 -9.76
C MET A 110 6.24 -10.03 -9.84
N MET A 111 5.57 -10.93 -10.57
CA MET A 111 4.11 -10.89 -10.69
C MET A 111 3.42 -11.02 -9.33
N THR A 112 3.92 -11.93 -8.50
CA THR A 112 3.42 -12.15 -7.15
C THR A 112 3.59 -10.92 -6.26
N MET A 113 4.77 -10.29 -6.27
CA MET A 113 5.03 -9.06 -5.51
C MET A 113 4.12 -7.91 -5.95
N ASN A 114 3.89 -7.76 -7.26
CA ASN A 114 2.94 -6.78 -7.80
C ASN A 114 1.53 -7.01 -7.27
N ASN A 115 1.05 -8.24 -7.31
CA ASN A 115 -0.29 -8.59 -6.84
C ASN A 115 -0.45 -8.32 -5.33
N VAL A 116 0.55 -8.68 -4.52
CA VAL A 116 0.57 -8.38 -3.08
C VAL A 116 0.54 -6.87 -2.83
N ALA A 117 1.40 -6.11 -3.50
CA ALA A 117 1.49 -4.66 -3.34
C ALA A 117 0.22 -3.92 -3.79
N ALA A 118 -0.49 -4.44 -4.81
CA ALA A 118 -1.67 -3.82 -5.39
C ALA A 118 -2.99 -4.18 -4.70
N GLY A 119 -3.10 -5.38 -4.11
CA GLY A 119 -4.40 -5.86 -3.58
C GLY A 119 -4.30 -6.87 -2.44
N GLY A 120 -3.12 -7.01 -1.82
CA GLY A 120 -2.88 -7.89 -0.68
C GLY A 120 -3.13 -9.37 -0.98
N GLN A 121 -3.47 -10.14 0.05
CA GLN A 121 -3.62 -11.59 -0.04
C GLN A 121 -4.65 -12.05 -1.08
N ARG A 122 -5.78 -11.33 -1.22
CA ARG A 122 -6.82 -11.70 -2.18
C ARG A 122 -6.33 -11.63 -3.64
N LEU A 123 -5.63 -10.56 -3.98
CA LEU A 123 -5.10 -10.41 -5.35
C LEU A 123 -3.90 -11.33 -5.58
N PHE A 124 -3.12 -11.62 -4.57
CA PHE A 124 -2.07 -12.64 -4.60
C PHE A 124 -2.63 -14.02 -5.00
N LEU A 125 -3.67 -14.52 -4.31
CA LEU A 125 -4.28 -15.84 -4.59
C LEU A 125 -4.89 -15.90 -5.99
N LEU A 126 -5.61 -14.84 -6.41
CA LEU A 126 -6.16 -14.75 -7.76
C LEU A 126 -5.06 -14.68 -8.81
N GLY A 127 -3.97 -13.97 -8.55
CA GLY A 127 -2.81 -13.89 -9.41
C GLY A 127 -2.07 -15.23 -9.54
N ALA A 128 -1.91 -15.97 -8.44
CA ALA A 128 -1.34 -17.31 -8.45
C ALA A 128 -2.18 -18.28 -9.32
N LEU A 129 -3.51 -18.24 -9.16
CA LEU A 129 -4.41 -19.01 -10.02
C LEU A 129 -4.29 -18.59 -11.49
N ALA A 130 -4.21 -17.30 -11.77
CA ALA A 130 -4.01 -16.76 -13.11
C ALA A 130 -2.68 -17.22 -13.73
N GLN A 131 -1.59 -17.30 -12.93
CA GLN A 131 -0.31 -17.87 -13.38
C GLN A 131 -0.46 -19.35 -13.76
N VAL A 132 -1.17 -20.15 -12.96
CA VAL A 132 -1.46 -21.57 -13.30
C VAL A 132 -2.25 -21.66 -14.61
N ILE A 133 -3.26 -20.84 -14.82
CA ILE A 133 -4.02 -20.78 -16.08
C ILE A 133 -3.07 -20.45 -17.23
N GLY A 134 -2.17 -19.48 -17.06
CA GLY A 134 -1.17 -19.13 -18.07
C GLY A 134 -0.24 -20.28 -18.41
N VAL A 135 0.23 -21.03 -17.42
CA VAL A 135 1.05 -22.24 -17.62
C VAL A 135 0.29 -23.28 -18.43
N LEU A 136 -0.97 -23.57 -18.08
CA LEU A 136 -1.79 -24.54 -18.82
C LEU A 136 -2.01 -24.10 -20.28
N LEU A 137 -2.22 -22.82 -20.54
CA LEU A 137 -2.30 -22.28 -21.89
C LEU A 137 -0.98 -22.45 -22.65
N GLY A 138 0.16 -22.19 -22.04
CA GLY A 138 1.47 -22.41 -22.66
C GLY A 138 1.73 -23.90 -22.96
N TRP A 139 1.39 -24.79 -22.04
CA TRP A 139 1.49 -26.25 -22.25
C TRP A 139 0.57 -26.77 -23.36
N SER A 140 -0.62 -26.20 -23.52
CA SER A 140 -1.52 -26.58 -24.61
C SER A 140 -0.96 -26.24 -26.00
N VAL A 141 -0.08 -25.23 -26.10
CA VAL A 141 0.53 -24.80 -27.37
C VAL A 141 1.87 -25.45 -27.63
N PHE A 142 2.74 -25.55 -26.61
CA PHE A 142 4.13 -25.98 -26.76
C PHE A 142 4.43 -27.36 -26.17
N GLY A 143 3.44 -28.00 -25.53
CA GLY A 143 3.67 -29.24 -24.79
C GLY A 143 4.35 -29.01 -23.43
N VAL A 144 4.51 -30.11 -22.69
CA VAL A 144 5.11 -30.09 -21.34
C VAL A 144 6.60 -30.40 -21.47
N HIS A 145 7.43 -29.38 -21.32
CA HIS A 145 8.89 -29.51 -21.38
C HIS A 145 9.52 -28.80 -20.19
N PHE A 146 10.68 -29.30 -19.73
CA PHE A 146 11.44 -28.75 -18.64
C PHE A 146 12.92 -28.63 -19.00
N THR A 147 13.49 -27.43 -18.79
CA THR A 147 14.93 -27.17 -18.97
C THR A 147 15.48 -26.72 -17.62
N LEU A 148 16.14 -27.62 -16.90
CA LEU A 148 16.58 -27.39 -15.51
C LEU A 148 17.94 -26.66 -15.41
N THR A 149 18.59 -26.35 -16.53
CA THR A 149 19.90 -25.69 -16.57
C THR A 149 19.75 -24.24 -17.03
N ALA A 150 20.42 -23.32 -16.36
CA ALA A 150 20.49 -21.92 -16.75
C ALA A 150 21.85 -21.64 -17.42
N THR A 151 21.83 -20.93 -18.54
CA THR A 151 23.06 -20.47 -19.23
C THR A 151 23.57 -19.18 -18.57
N GLN A 152 24.85 -18.87 -18.80
CA GLN A 152 25.42 -17.61 -18.26
C GLN A 152 24.70 -16.36 -18.80
N THR A 153 24.28 -16.37 -20.05
CA THR A 153 23.47 -15.26 -20.63
C THR A 153 22.15 -15.06 -19.90
N GLN A 154 21.46 -16.14 -19.54
CA GLN A 154 20.21 -16.07 -18.76
C GLN A 154 20.44 -15.51 -17.35
N VAL A 155 21.55 -15.89 -16.71
CA VAL A 155 21.94 -15.33 -15.41
C VAL A 155 22.09 -13.81 -15.50
N TRP A 156 22.91 -13.32 -16.46
CA TRP A 156 23.10 -11.87 -16.64
C TRP A 156 21.82 -11.14 -17.01
N ALA A 157 20.96 -11.73 -17.82
CA ALA A 157 19.68 -11.12 -18.22
C ALA A 157 18.67 -11.05 -17.05
N CYS A 158 18.74 -11.94 -16.05
CA CYS A 158 17.86 -11.91 -14.89
C CYS A 158 18.34 -10.96 -13.78
N LEU A 159 19.64 -10.63 -13.71
CA LEU A 159 20.18 -9.78 -12.64
C LEU A 159 19.50 -8.40 -12.52
N PRO A 160 19.23 -7.64 -13.60
CA PRO A 160 18.54 -6.37 -13.50
C PRO A 160 17.15 -6.51 -12.88
N MET A 161 16.44 -7.58 -13.20
CA MET A 161 15.12 -7.85 -12.66
C MET A 161 15.16 -8.21 -11.18
N LEU A 162 16.14 -9.02 -10.77
CA LEU A 162 16.33 -9.44 -9.38
C LEU A 162 16.83 -8.32 -8.47
N THR A 163 17.50 -7.30 -9.02
CA THR A 163 18.10 -6.21 -8.25
C THR A 163 17.27 -4.93 -8.32
N LEU A 164 17.01 -4.42 -9.52
CA LEU A 164 16.37 -3.11 -9.72
C LEU A 164 14.89 -3.14 -9.38
N TYR A 165 14.20 -4.24 -9.69
CA TYR A 165 12.78 -4.34 -9.48
C TYR A 165 12.38 -4.36 -7.98
N PRO A 166 12.95 -5.21 -7.12
CA PRO A 166 12.68 -5.17 -5.69
C PRO A 166 13.05 -3.83 -5.05
N LEU A 167 14.15 -3.21 -5.50
CA LEU A 167 14.58 -1.90 -5.03
C LEU A 167 13.56 -0.81 -5.38
N ALA A 168 13.09 -0.79 -6.63
CA ALA A 168 12.07 0.16 -7.08
C ALA A 168 10.75 -0.02 -6.31
N LEU A 169 10.31 -1.27 -6.12
CA LEU A 169 9.09 -1.57 -5.37
C LEU A 169 9.24 -1.19 -3.89
N GLY A 170 10.39 -1.50 -3.27
CA GLY A 170 10.72 -1.10 -1.90
C GLY A 170 10.65 0.42 -1.71
N MET A 171 11.21 1.20 -2.65
CA MET A 171 11.10 2.66 -2.63
C MET A 171 9.66 3.17 -2.72
N VAL A 172 8.83 2.55 -3.57
CA VAL A 172 7.40 2.92 -3.66
C VAL A 172 6.68 2.62 -2.35
N CYS A 173 6.88 1.44 -1.77
CA CYS A 173 6.29 1.06 -0.48
C CYS A 173 6.74 1.99 0.64
N TYR A 174 8.02 2.32 0.71
CA TYR A 174 8.58 3.25 1.69
C TYR A 174 7.94 4.64 1.60
N ARG A 175 7.85 5.22 0.39
CA ARG A 175 7.19 6.51 0.18
C ARG A 175 5.72 6.51 0.58
N LEU A 176 5.01 5.40 0.31
CA LEU A 176 3.61 5.23 0.73
C LEU A 176 3.48 5.15 2.25
N ALA A 177 4.39 4.44 2.93
CA ALA A 177 4.41 4.34 4.39
C ALA A 177 4.62 5.72 5.04
N ILE A 178 5.56 6.53 4.53
CA ILE A 178 5.78 7.90 5.00
C ILE A 178 4.51 8.74 4.84
N LYS A 179 3.93 8.77 3.64
CA LYS A 179 2.69 9.55 3.39
C LYS A 179 1.54 9.12 4.32
N LEU A 180 1.40 7.81 4.56
CA LEU A 180 0.39 7.30 5.47
C LEU A 180 0.63 7.76 6.91
N ALA A 181 1.90 7.74 7.36
CA ALA A 181 2.28 8.21 8.68
C ALA A 181 2.03 9.72 8.85
N GLU A 182 2.34 10.53 7.82
CA GLU A 182 2.06 11.98 7.79
C GLU A 182 0.56 12.25 7.85
N HIS A 183 -0.26 11.56 7.04
CA HIS A 183 -1.72 11.72 7.09
C HIS A 183 -2.29 11.31 8.44
N LYS A 184 -1.79 10.21 9.04
CA LYS A 184 -2.21 9.78 10.37
C LYS A 184 -1.87 10.83 11.43
N ARG A 185 -0.67 11.43 11.37
CA ARG A 185 -0.25 12.50 12.27
C ARG A 185 -1.14 13.75 12.10
N SER A 186 -1.43 14.16 10.86
CA SER A 186 -2.29 15.30 10.56
C SER A 186 -3.72 15.08 11.09
N LEU A 187 -4.29 13.88 10.90
CA LEU A 187 -5.59 13.52 11.44
C LEU A 187 -5.60 13.52 12.98
N SER A 188 -4.54 13.02 13.61
CA SER A 188 -4.37 13.04 15.06
C SER A 188 -4.22 14.45 15.60
N ALA A 189 -3.54 15.35 14.87
CA ALA A 189 -3.40 16.76 15.22
C ALA A 189 -4.73 17.53 15.10
N LEU A 190 -5.61 17.16 14.18
CA LEU A 190 -6.96 17.71 14.05
C LEU A 190 -7.91 17.27 15.17
N SER A 191 -7.64 16.14 15.81
CA SER A 191 -8.38 15.70 17.00
C SER A 191 -7.97 16.56 18.18
N ARG A 192 -8.86 17.36 18.71
CA ARG A 192 -8.61 18.21 19.89
C ARG A 192 -8.76 17.45 21.21
N THR A 193 -9.24 16.21 21.18
CA THR A 193 -9.53 15.42 22.36
C THR A 193 -8.57 14.23 22.50
N ASP A 194 -8.23 13.88 23.73
CA ASP A 194 -7.51 12.65 24.08
C ASP A 194 -8.46 11.46 23.94
N SER A 195 -8.05 10.43 23.22
CA SER A 195 -8.88 9.27 22.87
C SER A 195 -9.25 8.38 24.07
N LEU A 196 -8.46 8.42 25.14
CA LEU A 196 -8.69 7.63 26.35
C LEU A 196 -9.68 8.30 27.29
N THR A 197 -9.46 9.59 27.53
CA THR A 197 -10.15 10.37 28.57
C THR A 197 -11.26 11.27 28.03
N GLY A 198 -11.22 11.57 26.72
CA GLY A 198 -12.13 12.52 26.09
C GLY A 198 -11.96 13.97 26.60
N LEU A 199 -10.90 14.25 27.36
CA LEU A 199 -10.46 15.60 27.69
C LEU A 199 -9.74 16.22 26.49
N LEU A 200 -9.41 17.52 26.56
CA LEU A 200 -8.53 18.10 25.56
C LEU A 200 -7.19 17.37 25.56
N ASN A 201 -6.65 17.08 24.38
CA ASN A 201 -5.29 16.55 24.29
C ASN A 201 -4.27 17.63 24.63
N HIS A 202 -3.03 17.23 24.88
CA HIS A 202 -1.94 18.13 25.27
C HIS A 202 -1.82 19.36 24.34
N GLY A 203 -1.87 19.16 23.01
CA GLY A 203 -1.78 20.26 22.05
C GLY A 203 -2.93 21.26 22.16
N ALA A 204 -4.16 20.77 22.10
CA ALA A 204 -5.35 21.59 22.16
C ALA A 204 -5.49 22.32 23.50
N TRP A 205 -5.09 21.66 24.60
CA TRP A 205 -5.09 22.26 25.93
C TRP A 205 -4.07 23.40 26.02
N LYS A 206 -2.85 23.20 25.52
CA LYS A 206 -1.80 24.22 25.51
C LYS A 206 -2.20 25.46 24.69
N ASP A 207 -2.78 25.25 23.50
CA ASP A 207 -3.24 26.37 22.67
C ASP A 207 -4.34 27.19 23.34
N LEU A 208 -5.33 26.51 23.94
CA LEU A 208 -6.41 27.15 24.65
C LEU A 208 -5.95 27.85 25.95
N LEU A 209 -5.01 27.24 26.68
CA LEU A 209 -4.40 27.86 27.86
C LEU A 209 -3.71 29.17 27.46
N HIS A 210 -2.93 29.17 26.38
CA HIS A 210 -2.25 30.37 25.90
C HIS A 210 -3.26 31.48 25.53
N LEU A 211 -4.32 31.10 24.82
CA LEU A 211 -5.39 32.04 24.45
C LEU A 211 -6.11 32.63 25.68
N LYS A 212 -6.43 31.78 26.67
CA LYS A 212 -7.04 32.23 27.92
C LYS A 212 -6.12 33.14 28.73
N PHE A 213 -4.83 32.83 28.76
CA PHE A 213 -3.85 33.68 29.43
C PHE A 213 -3.77 35.09 28.80
N GLN A 214 -3.79 35.17 27.46
CA GLN A 214 -3.82 36.45 26.74
C GLN A 214 -5.10 37.24 27.05
N GLN A 215 -6.27 36.59 27.10
CA GLN A 215 -7.55 37.22 27.45
C GLN A 215 -7.52 37.78 28.88
N CYS A 216 -6.99 37.03 29.86
CA CYS A 216 -6.83 37.48 31.22
C CYS A 216 -5.96 38.74 31.32
N ARG A 217 -4.84 38.78 30.57
CA ARG A 217 -3.98 39.97 30.52
C ARG A 217 -4.69 41.19 29.92
N GLN A 218 -5.45 41.01 28.85
CA GLN A 218 -6.17 42.13 28.20
C GLN A 218 -7.30 42.69 29.03
N HIS A 219 -8.02 41.83 29.75
CA HIS A 219 -9.18 42.23 30.56
C HIS A 219 -8.87 42.42 32.04
N ASN A 220 -7.60 42.33 32.44
CA ASN A 220 -7.16 42.42 33.86
C ASN A 220 -7.94 41.46 34.76
N SER A 221 -8.30 40.29 34.25
CA SER A 221 -9.04 39.26 35.00
C SER A 221 -8.08 38.18 35.54
N GLN A 222 -8.52 37.51 36.62
CA GLN A 222 -7.75 36.45 37.27
C GLN A 222 -8.16 35.07 36.73
N ALA A 223 -7.20 34.15 36.64
CA ALA A 223 -7.44 32.76 36.33
C ALA A 223 -6.58 31.86 37.24
N ILE A 224 -7.10 30.68 37.56
CA ILE A 224 -6.39 29.66 38.33
C ILE A 224 -6.05 28.52 37.38
N LEU A 225 -4.79 28.08 37.40
CA LEU A 225 -4.32 26.88 36.74
C LEU A 225 -4.06 25.79 37.79
N ALA A 226 -4.74 24.66 37.69
CA ALA A 226 -4.52 23.49 38.54
C ALA A 226 -3.82 22.40 37.73
N LEU A 227 -2.74 21.82 38.27
CA LEU A 227 -2.11 20.61 37.79
C LEU A 227 -2.48 19.48 38.78
N ILE A 228 -3.10 18.42 38.22
CA ILE A 228 -3.58 17.28 38.99
C ILE A 228 -2.76 16.04 38.58
N ASP A 229 -2.22 15.34 39.55
CA ASP A 229 -1.53 14.06 39.35
C ASP A 229 -2.15 12.97 40.23
N ILE A 230 -2.06 11.71 39.78
CA ILE A 230 -2.59 10.56 40.52
C ILE A 230 -1.46 9.94 41.32
N ASP A 231 -1.60 9.98 42.64
CA ASP A 231 -0.64 9.39 43.56
C ASP A 231 -0.50 7.88 43.28
N HIS A 232 0.73 7.43 43.22
CA HIS A 232 1.08 6.02 43.00
C HIS A 232 0.50 5.38 41.72
N PHE A 233 0.19 6.16 40.67
CA PHE A 233 -0.38 5.63 39.43
C PHE A 233 0.45 4.51 38.80
N LYS A 234 1.77 4.61 38.87
CA LYS A 234 2.67 3.55 38.43
C LYS A 234 2.43 2.25 39.21
N SER A 235 2.24 2.31 40.52
CA SER A 235 1.95 1.13 41.35
C SER A 235 0.62 0.46 40.96
N ILE A 236 -0.38 1.23 40.57
CA ILE A 236 -1.65 0.70 40.06
C ILE A 236 -1.39 -0.08 38.76
N ASN A 237 -0.66 0.50 37.83
CA ASN A 237 -0.32 -0.19 36.57
C ASN A 237 0.50 -1.48 36.79
N ASP A 238 1.50 -1.42 37.70
CA ASP A 238 2.39 -2.55 37.97
C ASP A 238 1.64 -3.69 38.71
N SER A 239 0.65 -3.37 39.55
CA SER A 239 -0.11 -4.37 40.32
C SER A 239 -1.30 -4.94 39.58
N TYR A 240 -2.01 -4.13 38.78
CA TYR A 240 -3.31 -4.48 38.19
C TYR A 240 -3.31 -4.42 36.66
N GLY A 241 -2.19 -4.02 36.06
CA GLY A 241 -2.06 -3.90 34.60
C GLY A 241 -2.61 -2.60 34.02
N HIS A 242 -2.17 -2.29 32.80
CA HIS A 242 -2.52 -1.05 32.10
C HIS A 242 -4.01 -0.87 31.83
N ILE A 243 -4.79 -1.97 31.70
CA ILE A 243 -6.24 -1.90 31.49
C ILE A 243 -6.93 -1.24 32.70
N VAL A 244 -6.51 -1.58 33.91
CA VAL A 244 -7.04 -0.99 35.14
C VAL A 244 -6.57 0.46 35.28
N GLY A 245 -5.31 0.76 34.98
CA GLY A 245 -4.82 2.14 34.94
C GLY A 245 -5.59 3.02 33.96
N ASP A 246 -5.90 2.51 32.77
CA ASP A 246 -6.74 3.19 31.79
C ASP A 246 -8.17 3.46 32.31
N ALA A 247 -8.74 2.51 33.06
CA ALA A 247 -10.05 2.69 33.68
C ALA A 247 -10.03 3.79 34.75
N VAL A 248 -8.99 3.84 35.58
CA VAL A 248 -8.77 4.91 36.58
C VAL A 248 -8.69 6.29 35.91
N LEU A 249 -7.92 6.41 34.81
CA LEU A 249 -7.80 7.66 34.05
C LEU A 249 -9.15 8.09 33.45
N ARG A 250 -9.94 7.15 32.94
CA ARG A 250 -11.28 7.46 32.40
C ARG A 250 -12.21 7.95 33.51
N GLN A 251 -12.22 7.27 34.66
CA GLN A 251 -13.07 7.66 35.80
C GLN A 251 -12.72 9.03 36.32
N LEU A 252 -11.43 9.30 36.57
CA LEU A 252 -10.98 10.63 37.01
C LEU A 252 -11.40 11.71 35.99
N SER A 253 -11.29 11.41 34.71
CA SER A 253 -11.68 12.37 33.65
C SER A 253 -13.18 12.64 33.62
N GLN A 254 -14.01 11.63 33.92
CA GLN A 254 -15.45 11.80 34.05
C GLN A 254 -15.82 12.67 35.26
N GLU A 255 -15.20 12.42 36.41
CA GLU A 255 -15.39 13.23 37.61
C GLU A 255 -14.97 14.69 37.39
N LEU A 256 -13.83 14.92 36.75
CA LEU A 256 -13.38 16.25 36.40
C LEU A 256 -14.37 16.95 35.46
N LYS A 257 -14.92 16.27 34.47
CA LYS A 257 -15.96 16.84 33.59
C LYS A 257 -17.25 17.16 34.32
N PHE A 258 -17.63 16.33 35.28
CA PHE A 258 -18.84 16.54 36.08
C PHE A 258 -18.72 17.75 37.01
N VAL A 259 -17.54 17.94 37.61
CA VAL A 259 -17.29 19.08 38.55
C VAL A 259 -17.00 20.38 37.81
N LEU A 260 -16.42 20.29 36.62
CA LEU A 260 -16.06 21.45 35.81
C LEU A 260 -17.24 21.89 34.94
N ASP A 261 -17.63 23.15 35.08
CA ASP A 261 -18.59 23.79 34.21
C ASP A 261 -18.07 23.93 32.77
N GLU A 262 -18.95 24.05 31.76
CA GLU A 262 -18.59 24.17 30.34
C GLU A 262 -17.62 25.32 30.02
N SER A 263 -17.61 26.35 30.88
CA SER A 263 -16.67 27.47 30.76
C SER A 263 -15.22 27.15 31.15
N LYS A 264 -14.98 26.00 31.81
CA LYS A 264 -13.68 25.60 32.37
C LYS A 264 -13.01 24.58 31.43
N LEU A 265 -11.70 24.68 31.30
CA LEU A 265 -10.92 23.87 30.41
C LEU A 265 -10.20 22.79 31.20
N ALA A 266 -10.42 21.52 30.82
CA ALA A 266 -9.67 20.38 31.31
C ALA A 266 -8.97 19.69 30.16
N GLY A 267 -7.69 19.35 30.34
CA GLY A 267 -6.88 18.68 29.36
C GLY A 267 -5.96 17.64 29.99
N ARG A 268 -5.57 16.68 29.22
CA ARG A 268 -4.55 15.70 29.60
C ARG A 268 -3.18 16.18 29.12
N TYR A 269 -2.27 16.29 30.07
CA TYR A 269 -0.87 16.69 29.82
C TYR A 269 0.03 15.49 29.58
#